data_745fb392f54f0d83560bd82cd093d6a9
#
_entry.id   745fb392f54f0d83560bd82cd093d6a9
#
_cell.length_a   1.000
_cell.length_b   1.000
_cell.length_c   1.000
_cell.angle_alpha   90.00
_cell.angle_beta   90.00
_cell.angle_gamma   90.00
#
_symmetry.space_group_name_H-M   'P 1'
#
loop_
_entity.id
_entity.type
_entity.pdbx_description
1 polymer ?
#
loop_
_entity_poly.entity_id
_entity_poly.type
_entity_poly.pdbx_seq_one_letter_code
_entity_poly.pdbx_strand_id
1 'polypeptide(L)'
;MNSNIVLIGFMGCGKSSIGRRLAKRMNYGFLDSDDLIIARAQGTSISELFAEEGEERFRDRETAELRELVDAKNIVLATGGGAILREENRALLHRIGRIVCLHADPETLFERASRNRKRPLLNVENPRGAFNALLESRVPIYEAAADIQIDATGLPHEQTIEEIIRALALDLNEKTGFEPSRASGSSV
;
A
#
# COMPACT_ATOMS: atom_id res chain seq x y z
N MET A 1 8.69 8.46 -17.31
CA MET A 1 7.95 7.39 -16.61
C MET A 1 7.66 7.88 -15.21
N ASN A 2 6.47 7.61 -14.66
CA ASN A 2 6.15 8.00 -13.30
C ASN A 2 6.90 7.06 -12.34
N SER A 3 7.79 7.61 -11.52
CA SER A 3 8.67 6.84 -10.61
C SER A 3 8.03 6.62 -9.23
N ASN A 4 6.78 7.05 -9.03
CA ASN A 4 6.11 6.88 -7.74
C ASN A 4 5.80 5.41 -7.47
N ILE A 5 5.79 5.06 -6.19
CA ILE A 5 5.45 3.73 -5.69
C ILE A 5 4.21 3.86 -4.81
N VAL A 6 3.22 3.03 -5.09
CA VAL A 6 1.98 2.97 -4.30
C VAL A 6 1.96 1.64 -3.57
N LEU A 7 1.91 1.68 -2.24
CA LEU A 7 1.81 0.48 -1.40
C LEU A 7 0.34 0.24 -1.03
N ILE A 8 -0.18 -0.89 -1.48
CA ILE A 8 -1.51 -1.40 -1.11
C ILE A 8 -1.38 -2.68 -0.29
N GLY A 9 -2.46 -3.14 0.28
CA GLY A 9 -2.53 -4.39 1.04
C GLY A 9 -3.39 -4.26 2.29
N PHE A 10 -3.66 -5.39 2.91
CA PHE A 10 -4.55 -5.46 4.06
C PHE A 10 -3.94 -4.82 5.33
N MET A 11 -4.78 -4.61 6.33
CA MET A 11 -4.31 -4.11 7.62
C MET A 11 -3.31 -5.09 8.25
N GLY A 12 -2.24 -4.56 8.86
CA GLY A 12 -1.19 -5.38 9.47
C GLY A 12 -0.04 -5.77 8.53
N CYS A 13 -0.14 -5.59 7.20
CA CYS A 13 0.93 -5.93 6.27
C CYS A 13 2.16 -4.99 6.31
N GLY A 14 2.09 -3.85 7.01
CA GLY A 14 3.26 -3.01 7.27
C GLY A 14 3.49 -1.84 6.30
N LYS A 15 2.51 -1.47 5.46
CA LYS A 15 2.64 -0.41 4.43
C LYS A 15 3.32 0.88 4.92
N SER A 16 2.83 1.48 5.99
CA SER A 16 3.37 2.75 6.50
C SER A 16 4.80 2.61 7.02
N SER A 17 5.11 1.49 7.70
CA SER A 17 6.46 1.23 8.23
C SER A 17 7.46 0.94 7.12
N ILE A 18 7.11 0.07 6.18
CA ILE A 18 7.92 -0.28 5.01
C ILE A 18 8.03 0.94 4.09
N GLY A 19 6.93 1.65 3.84
CA GLY A 19 6.90 2.82 2.96
C GLY A 19 7.82 3.95 3.39
N ARG A 20 7.84 4.27 4.70
CA ARG A 20 8.78 5.30 5.23
C ARG A 20 10.24 4.93 5.00
N ARG A 21 10.60 3.66 5.21
CA ARG A 21 11.98 3.17 5.01
C ARG A 21 12.34 3.07 3.54
N LEU A 22 11.41 2.59 2.70
CA LEU A 22 11.57 2.53 1.25
C LEU A 22 11.78 3.92 0.66
N ALA A 23 10.96 4.89 1.05
CA ALA A 23 11.09 6.29 0.63
C ALA A 23 12.47 6.85 0.98
N LYS A 24 12.94 6.63 2.22
CA LYS A 24 14.28 7.04 2.65
C LYS A 24 15.38 6.38 1.80
N ARG A 25 15.25 5.08 1.52
CA ARG A 25 16.24 4.33 0.73
C ARG A 25 16.31 4.83 -0.71
N MET A 26 15.19 5.25 -1.29
CA MET A 26 15.09 5.75 -2.66
C MET A 26 15.28 7.26 -2.79
N ASN A 27 15.46 7.97 -1.67
CA ASN A 27 15.47 9.45 -1.62
C ASN A 27 14.18 10.07 -2.18
N TYR A 28 13.02 9.47 -1.80
CA TYR A 28 11.67 9.90 -2.17
C TYR A 28 10.94 10.51 -0.97
N GLY A 29 9.89 11.29 -1.23
CA GLY A 29 8.92 11.69 -0.22
C GLY A 29 8.08 10.49 0.24
N PHE A 30 7.67 10.48 1.51
CA PHE A 30 6.71 9.50 2.02
C PHE A 30 5.38 10.18 2.32
N LEU A 31 4.30 9.59 1.84
CA LEU A 31 2.91 9.99 2.13
C LEU A 31 2.11 8.78 2.61
N ASP A 32 1.19 9.02 3.54
CA ASP A 32 0.20 8.06 3.98
C ASP A 32 -1.19 8.68 3.76
N SER A 33 -2.06 8.01 2.99
CA SER A 33 -3.37 8.57 2.66
C SER A 33 -4.24 8.82 3.89
N ASP A 34 -4.12 7.99 4.91
CA ASP A 34 -4.85 8.15 6.17
C ASP A 34 -4.35 9.39 6.92
N ASP A 35 -3.03 9.63 6.96
CA ASP A 35 -2.44 10.83 7.56
C ASP A 35 -2.88 12.11 6.82
N LEU A 36 -2.98 12.08 5.49
CA LEU A 36 -3.46 13.21 4.68
C LEU A 36 -4.92 13.55 4.99
N ILE A 37 -5.79 12.54 5.07
CA ILE A 37 -7.20 12.72 5.43
C ILE A 37 -7.33 13.34 6.82
N ILE A 38 -6.59 12.84 7.82
CA ILE A 38 -6.57 13.36 9.18
C ILE A 38 -6.12 14.83 9.19
N ALA A 39 -5.05 15.15 8.46
CA ALA A 39 -4.55 16.52 8.39
C ALA A 39 -5.58 17.48 7.78
N ARG A 40 -6.25 17.08 6.70
CA ARG A 40 -7.32 17.88 6.06
C ARG A 40 -8.58 18.00 6.94
N ALA A 41 -8.85 17.00 7.76
CA ALA A 41 -9.91 17.00 8.76
C ALA A 41 -9.51 17.67 10.09
N GLN A 42 -8.46 18.52 10.08
CA GLN A 42 -8.00 19.29 11.24
C GLN A 42 -7.64 18.43 12.46
N GLY A 43 -7.19 17.20 12.23
CA GLY A 43 -6.77 16.27 13.28
C GLY A 43 -7.86 15.29 13.74
N THR A 44 -9.06 15.35 13.17
CA THR A 44 -10.12 14.37 13.45
C THR A 44 -9.65 12.97 13.05
N SER A 45 -9.75 12.00 13.92
CA SER A 45 -9.29 10.64 13.66
C SER A 45 -10.19 9.92 12.63
N ILE A 46 -9.62 8.92 11.93
CA ILE A 46 -10.39 8.08 11.00
C ILE A 46 -11.63 7.48 11.66
N SER A 47 -11.53 7.04 12.92
CA SER A 47 -12.64 6.45 13.66
C SER A 47 -13.77 7.45 13.91
N GLU A 48 -13.44 8.68 14.22
CA GLU A 48 -14.41 9.78 14.42
C GLU A 48 -15.06 10.14 13.10
N LEU A 49 -14.29 10.27 12.01
CA LEU A 49 -14.85 10.54 10.67
C LEU A 49 -15.84 9.45 10.23
N PHE A 50 -15.52 8.18 10.48
CA PHE A 50 -16.47 7.09 10.20
C PHE A 50 -17.74 7.17 11.06
N ALA A 51 -17.61 7.53 12.32
CA ALA A 51 -18.76 7.63 13.23
C ALA A 51 -19.67 8.82 12.89
N GLU A 52 -19.08 9.96 12.50
CA GLU A 52 -19.80 11.20 12.25
C GLU A 52 -20.38 11.27 10.83
N GLU A 53 -19.62 10.83 9.84
CA GLU A 53 -19.95 11.03 8.43
C GLU A 53 -20.39 9.75 7.72
N GLY A 54 -20.06 8.59 8.28
CA GLY A 54 -20.31 7.27 7.68
C GLY A 54 -19.26 6.87 6.64
N GLU A 55 -19.32 5.60 6.23
CA GLU A 55 -18.30 5.01 5.34
C GLU A 55 -18.25 5.71 3.98
N GLU A 56 -19.41 6.01 3.39
CA GLU A 56 -19.47 6.56 2.03
C GLU A 56 -18.76 7.92 1.92
N ARG A 57 -19.00 8.82 2.87
CA ARG A 57 -18.31 10.12 2.90
C ARG A 57 -16.83 9.99 3.19
N PHE A 58 -16.44 9.02 4.03
CA PHE A 58 -15.03 8.72 4.21
C PHE A 58 -14.36 8.28 2.91
N ARG A 59 -15.03 7.43 2.12
CA ARG A 59 -14.54 7.01 0.79
C ARG A 59 -14.45 8.20 -0.19
N ASP A 60 -15.33 9.19 -0.09
CA ASP A 60 -15.21 10.42 -0.88
C ASP A 60 -13.95 11.21 -0.52
N ARG A 61 -13.60 11.27 0.76
CA ARG A 61 -12.34 11.87 1.22
C ARG A 61 -11.12 11.12 0.69
N GLU A 62 -11.11 9.79 0.77
CA GLU A 62 -10.03 8.97 0.19
C GLU A 62 -9.85 9.30 -1.31
N THR A 63 -10.94 9.34 -2.07
CA THR A 63 -10.91 9.65 -3.50
C THR A 63 -10.38 11.07 -3.75
N ALA A 64 -10.81 12.05 -2.96
CA ALA A 64 -10.34 13.43 -3.10
C ALA A 64 -8.83 13.56 -2.84
N GLU A 65 -8.31 12.91 -1.79
CA GLU A 65 -6.86 12.92 -1.52
C GLU A 65 -6.06 12.27 -2.66
N LEU A 66 -6.54 11.14 -3.20
CA LEU A 66 -5.84 10.47 -4.30
C LEU A 66 -5.82 11.32 -5.58
N ARG A 67 -6.87 12.09 -5.88
CA ARG A 67 -6.89 13.00 -7.04
C ARG A 67 -5.80 14.06 -6.95
N GLU A 68 -5.55 14.63 -5.76
CA GLU A 68 -4.50 15.63 -5.53
C GLU A 68 -3.08 15.07 -5.74
N LEU A 69 -2.91 13.74 -5.64
CA LEU A 69 -1.60 13.09 -5.75
C LEU A 69 -1.22 12.65 -7.16
N VAL A 70 -2.11 12.78 -8.15
CA VAL A 70 -1.88 12.28 -9.52
C VAL A 70 -0.64 12.90 -10.18
N ASP A 71 -0.34 14.16 -9.87
CA ASP A 71 0.79 14.89 -10.44
C ASP A 71 2.03 14.89 -9.52
N ALA A 72 1.96 14.22 -8.37
CA ALA A 72 3.09 14.08 -7.45
C ALA A 72 4.23 13.28 -8.11
N LYS A 73 5.47 13.56 -7.70
CA LYS A 73 6.67 12.89 -8.23
C LYS A 73 7.60 12.48 -7.11
N ASN A 74 8.28 11.37 -7.32
CA ASN A 74 9.27 10.84 -6.39
C ASN A 74 8.69 10.62 -4.98
N ILE A 75 7.52 9.97 -4.91
CA ILE A 75 6.87 9.62 -3.66
C ILE A 75 6.68 8.11 -3.51
N VAL A 76 6.66 7.68 -2.26
CA VAL A 76 6.09 6.40 -1.83
C VAL A 76 4.80 6.72 -1.09
N LEU A 77 3.69 6.28 -1.64
CA LEU A 77 2.36 6.43 -1.06
C LEU A 77 1.94 5.14 -0.37
N ALA A 78 1.68 5.16 0.94
CA ALA A 78 0.97 4.11 1.63
C ALA A 78 -0.53 4.44 1.64
N THR A 79 -1.39 3.46 1.29
CA THR A 79 -2.83 3.68 1.25
C THR A 79 -3.54 3.11 2.48
N GLY A 80 -4.68 3.69 2.84
CA GLY A 80 -5.66 3.03 3.68
C GLY A 80 -6.07 1.67 3.10
N GLY A 81 -6.35 0.68 3.95
CA GLY A 81 -6.68 -0.67 3.48
C GLY A 81 -7.99 -0.76 2.67
N GLY A 82 -8.84 0.25 2.70
CA GLY A 82 -10.07 0.30 1.94
C GLY A 82 -10.01 1.16 0.67
N ALA A 83 -8.91 1.87 0.44
CA ALA A 83 -8.79 2.79 -0.69
C ALA A 83 -9.00 2.11 -2.06
N ILE A 84 -8.63 0.83 -2.18
CA ILE A 84 -8.80 0.05 -3.42
C ILE A 84 -10.23 -0.41 -3.71
N LEU A 85 -11.16 -0.25 -2.79
CA LEU A 85 -12.53 -0.79 -2.95
C LEU A 85 -13.29 -0.10 -4.07
N ARG A 86 -13.09 1.20 -4.25
CA ARG A 86 -13.68 1.95 -5.36
C ARG A 86 -12.85 1.78 -6.64
N GLU A 87 -13.53 1.51 -7.75
CA GLU A 87 -12.88 1.40 -9.07
C GLU A 87 -12.17 2.68 -9.47
N GLU A 88 -12.78 3.83 -9.19
CA GLU A 88 -12.16 5.14 -9.43
C GLU A 88 -10.81 5.29 -8.71
N ASN A 89 -10.73 4.85 -7.45
CA ASN A 89 -9.49 4.91 -6.70
C ASN A 89 -8.41 4.01 -7.31
N ARG A 90 -8.78 2.81 -7.78
CA ARG A 90 -7.83 1.93 -8.49
C ARG A 90 -7.25 2.61 -9.73
N ALA A 91 -8.10 3.27 -10.52
CA ALA A 91 -7.66 4.04 -11.69
C ALA A 91 -6.73 5.20 -11.30
N LEU A 92 -7.03 5.92 -10.22
CA LEU A 92 -6.16 6.99 -9.70
C LEU A 92 -4.81 6.45 -9.21
N LEU A 93 -4.81 5.34 -8.47
CA LEU A 93 -3.58 4.72 -7.96
C LEU A 93 -2.64 4.30 -9.10
N HIS A 94 -3.15 3.72 -10.19
CA HIS A 94 -2.35 3.42 -11.39
C HIS A 94 -1.81 4.68 -12.08
N ARG A 95 -2.53 5.80 -12.04
CA ARG A 95 -2.02 7.09 -12.54
C ARG A 95 -0.95 7.69 -11.64
N ILE A 96 -1.07 7.50 -10.32
CA ILE A 96 -0.09 8.00 -9.34
C ILE A 96 1.23 7.25 -9.48
N GLY A 97 1.24 5.92 -9.58
CA GLY A 97 2.49 5.18 -9.65
C GLY A 97 2.33 3.67 -9.81
N ARG A 98 3.45 2.95 -9.64
CA ARG A 98 3.48 1.48 -9.66
C ARG A 98 2.86 0.93 -8.38
N ILE A 99 1.89 0.05 -8.52
CA ILE A 99 1.17 -0.52 -7.39
C ILE A 99 1.86 -1.79 -6.91
N VAL A 100 2.38 -1.73 -5.69
CA VAL A 100 2.99 -2.86 -4.97
C VAL A 100 2.04 -3.31 -3.88
N CYS A 101 1.54 -4.53 -3.99
CA CYS A 101 0.72 -5.16 -2.95
C CYS A 101 1.61 -5.88 -1.95
N LEU A 102 1.52 -5.47 -0.67
CA LEU A 102 2.14 -6.21 0.44
C LEU A 102 1.10 -7.16 1.02
N HIS A 103 1.42 -8.45 1.02
CA HIS A 103 0.62 -9.47 1.69
C HIS A 103 1.46 -10.22 2.74
N ALA A 104 0.79 -10.92 3.64
CA ALA A 104 1.40 -11.85 4.58
C ALA A 104 0.33 -12.88 4.98
N ASP A 105 0.74 -13.96 5.65
CA ASP A 105 -0.20 -14.96 6.14
C ASP A 105 -1.24 -14.35 7.09
N PRO A 106 -2.47 -14.91 7.14
CA PRO A 106 -3.57 -14.36 7.93
C PRO A 106 -3.27 -14.24 9.42
N GLU A 107 -2.48 -15.17 9.98
CA GLU A 107 -2.11 -15.16 11.40
C GLU A 107 -1.23 -13.97 11.73
N THR A 108 -0.17 -13.78 10.95
CA THR A 108 0.74 -12.62 11.06
C THR A 108 -0.02 -11.31 10.92
N LEU A 109 -0.92 -11.22 9.92
CA LEU A 109 -1.72 -10.02 9.70
C LEU A 109 -2.64 -9.72 10.89
N PHE A 110 -3.35 -10.74 11.40
CA PHE A 110 -4.25 -10.59 12.54
C PHE A 110 -3.50 -10.18 13.81
N GLU A 111 -2.39 -10.84 14.11
CA GLU A 111 -1.56 -10.52 15.27
C GLU A 111 -1.08 -9.07 15.24
N ARG A 112 -0.55 -8.62 14.09
CA ARG A 112 -0.10 -7.23 13.91
C ARG A 112 -1.26 -6.22 13.95
N ALA A 113 -2.40 -6.57 13.36
CA ALA A 113 -3.58 -5.72 13.35
C ALA A 113 -4.19 -5.55 14.76
N SER A 114 -4.20 -6.61 15.56
CA SER A 114 -4.77 -6.62 16.94
C SER A 114 -3.96 -5.80 17.94
N ARG A 115 -2.67 -5.55 17.68
CA ARG A 115 -1.83 -4.66 18.50
C ARG A 115 -2.30 -3.20 18.45
N ASN A 116 -3.02 -2.82 17.40
CA ASN A 116 -3.56 -1.47 17.26
C ASN A 116 -5.04 -1.40 17.66
N ARG A 117 -5.31 -1.01 18.92
CA ARG A 117 -6.66 -0.89 19.49
C ARG A 117 -7.55 0.19 18.84
N LYS A 118 -7.01 1.02 17.95
CA LYS A 118 -7.74 2.10 17.26
C LYS A 118 -8.39 1.65 15.94
N ARG A 119 -8.67 0.36 15.76
CA ARG A 119 -9.28 -0.17 14.53
C ARG A 119 -10.76 -0.48 14.71
N PRO A 120 -11.69 0.37 14.21
CA PRO A 120 -13.13 0.18 14.39
C PRO A 120 -13.63 -1.17 13.87
N LEU A 121 -13.06 -1.65 12.76
CA LEU A 121 -13.46 -2.90 12.09
C LEU A 121 -13.17 -4.17 12.92
N LEU A 122 -12.33 -4.08 13.95
CA LEU A 122 -12.03 -5.19 14.87
C LEU A 122 -12.68 -5.03 16.25
N ASN A 123 -13.46 -3.96 16.46
CA ASN A 123 -14.17 -3.73 17.73
C ASN A 123 -15.56 -4.36 17.70
N VAL A 124 -15.60 -5.69 17.56
CA VAL A 124 -16.79 -6.52 17.42
C VAL A 124 -16.68 -7.73 18.34
N GLU A 125 -17.79 -8.45 18.56
CA GLU A 125 -17.86 -9.62 19.46
C GLU A 125 -16.89 -10.76 19.01
N ASN A 126 -16.75 -10.98 17.69
CA ASN A 126 -15.81 -11.95 17.13
C ASN A 126 -14.80 -11.26 16.19
N PRO A 127 -13.73 -10.63 16.74
CA PRO A 127 -12.75 -9.90 15.92
C PRO A 127 -12.04 -10.77 14.88
N ARG A 128 -11.75 -12.04 15.22
CA ARG A 128 -11.04 -12.96 14.33
C ARG A 128 -11.92 -13.36 13.13
N GLY A 129 -13.18 -13.69 13.37
CA GLY A 129 -14.12 -14.02 12.30
C GLY A 129 -14.35 -12.83 11.37
N ALA A 130 -14.56 -11.64 11.92
CA ALA A 130 -14.71 -10.41 11.15
C ALA A 130 -13.45 -10.08 10.32
N PHE A 131 -12.26 -10.29 10.90
CA PHE A 131 -10.99 -10.08 10.21
C PHE A 131 -10.85 -11.03 9.02
N ASN A 132 -11.10 -12.34 9.21
CA ASN A 132 -10.95 -13.34 8.15
C ASN A 132 -11.94 -13.09 7.00
N ALA A 133 -13.21 -12.84 7.30
CA ALA A 133 -14.21 -12.51 6.29
C ALA A 133 -13.83 -11.27 5.49
N LEU A 134 -13.31 -10.23 6.17
CA LEU A 134 -12.86 -9.01 5.51
C LEU A 134 -11.61 -9.24 4.65
N LEU A 135 -10.66 -10.06 5.11
CA LEU A 135 -9.48 -10.44 4.35
C LEU A 135 -9.86 -11.20 3.08
N GLU A 136 -10.66 -12.26 3.21
CA GLU A 136 -11.14 -13.07 2.09
C GLU A 136 -11.85 -12.22 1.03
N SER A 137 -12.70 -11.28 1.45
CA SER A 137 -13.42 -10.41 0.51
C SER A 137 -12.51 -9.43 -0.24
N ARG A 138 -11.35 -9.07 0.33
CA ARG A 138 -10.46 -8.03 -0.23
C ARG A 138 -9.27 -8.58 -0.99
N VAL A 139 -8.79 -9.80 -0.70
CA VAL A 139 -7.63 -10.40 -1.37
C VAL A 139 -7.76 -10.35 -2.89
N PRO A 140 -8.87 -10.77 -3.52
CA PRO A 140 -8.99 -10.72 -4.98
C PRO A 140 -8.89 -9.29 -5.55
N ILE A 141 -9.34 -8.28 -4.80
CA ILE A 141 -9.30 -6.88 -5.23
C ILE A 141 -7.85 -6.36 -5.16
N TYR A 142 -7.09 -6.71 -4.11
CA TYR A 142 -5.68 -6.36 -4.01
C TYR A 142 -4.86 -7.00 -5.13
N GLU A 143 -5.08 -8.30 -5.39
CA GLU A 143 -4.39 -9.06 -6.44
C GLU A 143 -4.65 -8.46 -7.82
N ALA A 144 -5.90 -8.14 -8.13
CA ALA A 144 -6.28 -7.54 -9.41
C ALA A 144 -5.76 -6.12 -9.61
N ALA A 145 -5.54 -5.36 -8.53
CA ALA A 145 -5.05 -3.98 -8.60
C ALA A 145 -3.52 -3.88 -8.62
N ALA A 146 -2.80 -4.94 -8.25
CA ALA A 146 -1.35 -4.89 -8.08
C ALA A 146 -0.59 -5.08 -9.39
N ASP A 147 0.41 -4.24 -9.63
CA ASP A 147 1.44 -4.50 -10.66
C ASP A 147 2.49 -5.51 -10.15
N ILE A 148 2.77 -5.48 -8.85
CA ILE A 148 3.78 -6.31 -8.18
C ILE A 148 3.19 -6.82 -6.86
N GLN A 149 3.43 -8.09 -6.55
CA GLN A 149 3.03 -8.70 -5.27
C GLN A 149 4.27 -9.09 -4.48
N ILE A 150 4.31 -8.76 -3.19
CA ILE A 150 5.42 -9.05 -2.28
C ILE A 150 4.87 -9.76 -1.05
N ASP A 151 5.36 -10.97 -0.80
CA ASP A 151 5.09 -11.69 0.44
C ASP A 151 6.03 -11.20 1.55
N ALA A 152 5.45 -10.55 2.54
CA ALA A 152 6.15 -10.04 3.71
C ALA A 152 6.02 -10.97 4.94
N THR A 153 5.59 -12.21 4.75
CA THR A 153 5.43 -13.22 5.80
C THR A 153 6.79 -13.52 6.44
N GLY A 154 6.92 -13.25 7.73
CA GLY A 154 8.16 -13.54 8.47
C GLY A 154 9.39 -12.73 8.07
N LEU A 155 9.30 -11.87 7.05
CA LEU A 155 10.42 -11.07 6.59
C LEU A 155 10.65 -9.84 7.48
N PRO A 156 11.92 -9.54 7.84
CA PRO A 156 12.31 -8.23 8.34
C PRO A 156 12.02 -7.13 7.32
N HIS A 157 11.72 -5.92 7.79
CA HIS A 157 11.42 -4.78 6.92
C HIS A 157 12.50 -4.52 5.85
N GLU A 158 13.78 -4.66 6.19
CA GLU A 158 14.88 -4.42 5.24
C GLU A 158 14.86 -5.43 4.08
N GLN A 159 14.60 -6.71 4.36
CA GLN A 159 14.47 -7.72 3.31
C GLN A 159 13.25 -7.48 2.44
N THR A 160 12.11 -7.11 3.04
CA THR A 160 10.92 -6.73 2.27
C THR A 160 11.21 -5.54 1.33
N ILE A 161 11.97 -4.55 1.78
CA ILE A 161 12.37 -3.39 0.96
C ILE A 161 13.27 -3.82 -0.20
N GLU A 162 14.24 -4.72 0.04
CA GLU A 162 15.11 -5.26 -1.01
C GLU A 162 14.32 -6.02 -2.06
N GLU A 163 13.34 -6.83 -1.66
CA GLU A 163 12.43 -7.52 -2.60
C GLU A 163 11.61 -6.52 -3.42
N ILE A 164 11.07 -5.47 -2.80
CA ILE A 164 10.34 -4.42 -3.53
C ILE A 164 11.24 -3.76 -4.58
N ILE A 165 12.45 -3.35 -4.20
CA ILE A 165 13.38 -2.68 -5.12
C ILE A 165 13.77 -3.60 -6.27
N ARG A 166 14.05 -4.89 -5.99
CA ARG A 166 14.38 -5.89 -7.01
C ARG A 166 13.22 -6.09 -7.98
N ALA A 167 12.00 -6.26 -7.47
CA ALA A 167 10.82 -6.47 -8.29
C ALA A 167 10.50 -5.26 -9.18
N LEU A 168 10.66 -4.04 -8.65
CA LEU A 168 10.49 -2.81 -9.43
C LEU A 168 11.53 -2.69 -10.56
N ALA A 169 12.77 -3.10 -10.33
CA ALA A 169 13.82 -3.08 -11.36
C ALA A 169 13.55 -4.10 -12.48
N LEU A 170 13.07 -5.30 -12.14
CA LEU A 170 12.70 -6.35 -13.12
C LEU A 170 11.52 -5.90 -13.97
N ASP A 171 10.46 -5.37 -13.36
CA ASP A 171 9.28 -4.87 -14.07
C ASP A 171 9.61 -3.72 -15.05
N LEU A 172 10.54 -2.84 -14.69
CA LEU A 172 11.03 -1.80 -15.58
C LEU A 172 11.78 -2.38 -16.78
N ASN A 173 12.64 -3.39 -16.58
CA ASN A 173 13.40 -4.03 -17.64
C ASN A 173 12.49 -4.76 -18.62
N GLU A 174 11.48 -5.49 -18.14
CA GLU A 174 10.49 -6.17 -18.99
C GLU A 174 9.72 -5.19 -19.88
N LYS A 175 9.33 -4.02 -19.33
CA LYS A 175 8.58 -2.99 -20.07
C LYS A 175 9.42 -2.16 -21.03
N THR A 176 10.74 -2.06 -20.79
CA THR A 176 11.65 -1.28 -21.64
C THR A 176 12.42 -2.13 -22.65
N GLY A 177 12.34 -3.47 -22.57
CA GLY A 177 13.09 -4.38 -23.42
C GLY A 177 14.62 -4.29 -23.25
N PHE A 178 15.07 -3.73 -22.12
CA PHE A 178 16.50 -3.55 -21.85
C PHE A 178 17.09 -4.88 -21.33
N GLU A 179 17.74 -5.66 -22.20
CA GLU A 179 18.66 -6.71 -21.79
C GLU A 179 19.98 -6.08 -21.30
N PRO A 180 20.40 -6.30 -20.04
CA PRO A 180 21.72 -5.89 -19.62
C PRO A 180 22.75 -6.66 -20.46
N SER A 181 23.54 -5.93 -21.25
CA SER A 181 24.65 -6.47 -22.02
C SER A 181 25.51 -7.38 -21.13
N ARG A 182 25.58 -8.66 -21.44
CA ARG A 182 26.54 -9.58 -20.83
C ARG A 182 27.92 -9.02 -21.14
N ALA A 183 28.61 -8.50 -20.13
CA ALA A 183 30.01 -8.16 -20.27
C ALA A 183 30.74 -9.41 -20.72
N SER A 184 31.14 -9.43 -21.99
CA SER A 184 32.00 -10.44 -22.56
C SER A 184 33.36 -10.32 -21.87
N GLY A 185 33.59 -11.22 -20.93
CA GLY A 185 34.94 -11.45 -20.41
C GLY A 185 35.81 -11.99 -21.56
N SER A 186 36.62 -11.13 -22.14
CA SER A 186 37.74 -11.55 -22.98
C SER A 186 38.90 -11.88 -22.05
N SER A 187 39.15 -13.17 -21.93
CA SER A 187 40.46 -13.68 -21.50
C SER A 187 41.47 -13.38 -22.59
N VAL A 188 42.59 -12.75 -22.26
CA VAL A 188 43.92 -13.04 -22.80
C VAL A 188 44.92 -12.81 -21.69
#